data_ba17859d4d5286aadf0b718d8b5d5000
#
_entry.id   ba17859d4d5286aadf0b718d8b5d5000
#
_cell.length_a   1.000
_cell.length_b   1.000
_cell.length_c   1.000
_cell.angle_alpha   90.00
_cell.angle_beta   90.00
_cell.angle_gamma   90.00
#
_symmetry.space_group_name_H-M   'P 1'
#
loop_
_entity.id
_entity.type
_entity.pdbx_description
1 polymer ?
#
loop_
_entity_poly.entity_id
_entity_poly.type
_entity_poly.pdbx_seq_one_letter_code
_entity_poly.pdbx_strand_id
1 'polypeptide(L)'
;DAKYLRKGDIIIEKSGGSDKQPVGRVIYFDGPESTYLFNNFTGLLRVKNQAVWLPRYVFYSLFHNYRKGGTRPFESKTTGLHNLKTDDYISRYEVLEAPISEQQSICKQLDYVYDIIKTRQQQLQKLDELVKARFVEMFGDDKYSKMPLINLITEGAGLSYGIVQPGDSGTGDMGVLR
;
A
#
# COMPACT_ATOMS: atom_id res chain seq x y z
N ASP A 1 -6.21 -3.99 30.34
CA ASP A 1 -6.59 -4.61 29.06
C ASP A 1 -7.09 -3.65 27.96
N ALA A 2 -6.98 -2.35 28.18
CA ALA A 2 -7.38 -1.33 27.20
C ALA A 2 -6.50 -1.29 25.92
N LYS A 3 -5.34 -1.92 25.95
CA LYS A 3 -4.36 -1.92 24.83
C LYS A 3 -4.54 -3.09 23.84
N TYR A 4 -5.33 -4.10 24.19
CA TYR A 4 -5.63 -5.17 23.24
C TYR A 4 -6.58 -4.70 22.17
N LEU A 5 -6.27 -5.11 20.93
CA LEU A 5 -7.09 -4.83 19.76
C LEU A 5 -8.39 -5.66 19.83
N ARG A 6 -9.48 -5.03 19.39
CA ARG A 6 -10.80 -5.64 19.27
C ARG A 6 -11.30 -5.46 17.85
N LYS A 7 -12.15 -6.35 17.41
CA LYS A 7 -12.80 -6.24 16.11
C LYS A 7 -13.48 -4.87 15.97
N GLY A 8 -13.24 -4.18 14.88
CA GLY A 8 -13.73 -2.82 14.63
C GLY A 8 -12.80 -1.70 15.09
N ASP A 9 -11.67 -2.00 15.71
CA ASP A 9 -10.67 -1.00 16.01
C ASP A 9 -10.01 -0.48 14.73
N ILE A 10 -9.64 0.80 14.74
CA ILE A 10 -8.90 1.44 13.66
C ILE A 10 -7.53 1.82 14.21
N ILE A 11 -6.49 1.35 13.56
CA ILE A 11 -5.11 1.67 13.92
C ILE A 11 -4.62 2.77 12.98
N ILE A 12 -4.11 3.86 13.55
CA ILE A 12 -3.57 4.99 12.80
C ILE A 12 -2.06 5.10 13.02
N GLU A 13 -1.32 5.30 11.94
CA GLU A 13 0.12 5.56 12.00
C GLU A 13 0.38 6.96 12.59
N LYS A 14 1.19 7.02 13.64
CA LYS A 14 1.59 8.26 14.30
C LYS A 14 2.98 8.72 13.86
N SER A 15 3.84 7.80 13.45
CA SER A 15 5.21 8.08 13.05
C SER A 15 5.66 7.08 11.98
N GLY A 16 6.33 7.53 10.94
CA GLY A 16 6.87 6.66 9.89
C GLY A 16 6.60 7.11 8.46
N GLY A 17 5.95 8.24 8.25
CA GLY A 17 5.74 8.82 6.92
C GLY A 17 7.03 9.28 6.24
N SER A 18 6.91 9.69 4.98
CA SER A 18 7.97 10.24 4.15
C SER A 18 7.42 11.30 3.21
N ASP A 19 8.27 12.01 2.48
CA ASP A 19 7.83 13.00 1.48
C ASP A 19 6.91 12.38 0.41
N LYS A 20 7.14 11.10 0.06
CA LYS A 20 6.31 10.37 -0.92
C LYS A 20 5.04 9.78 -0.30
N GLN A 21 5.10 9.38 0.96
CA GLN A 21 3.99 8.75 1.67
C GLN A 21 3.72 9.53 2.96
N PRO A 22 2.62 10.30 3.06
CA PRO A 22 2.28 11.02 4.27
C PRO A 22 2.12 10.07 5.46
N VAL A 23 2.35 10.55 6.68
CA VAL A 23 2.00 9.83 7.91
C VAL A 23 0.49 9.84 8.12
N GLY A 24 -0.04 8.90 8.90
CA GLY A 24 -1.47 8.83 9.20
C GLY A 24 -2.19 7.75 8.40
N ARG A 25 -1.47 6.75 7.89
CA ARG A 25 -2.09 5.54 7.31
C ARG A 25 -2.98 4.88 8.34
N VAL A 26 -4.12 4.37 7.88
CA VAL A 26 -5.07 3.67 8.75
C VAL A 26 -5.28 2.24 8.27
N ILE A 27 -5.49 1.34 9.22
CA ILE A 27 -5.93 -0.03 8.97
C ILE A 27 -7.12 -0.36 9.86
N TYR A 28 -8.03 -1.17 9.34
CA TYR A 28 -9.15 -1.72 10.08
C TYR A 28 -8.76 -3.07 10.68
N PHE A 29 -8.99 -3.25 11.96
CA PHE A 29 -8.71 -4.50 12.63
C PHE A 29 -9.93 -5.41 12.62
N ASP A 30 -9.77 -6.57 12.00
CA ASP A 30 -10.79 -7.64 11.90
C ASP A 30 -10.23 -8.99 12.37
N GLY A 31 -9.19 -8.97 13.21
CA GLY A 31 -8.56 -10.17 13.76
C GLY A 31 -9.22 -10.65 15.06
N PRO A 32 -8.69 -11.76 15.63
CA PRO A 32 -9.16 -12.28 16.89
C PRO A 32 -8.91 -11.28 18.03
N GLU A 33 -9.91 -11.14 18.90
CA GLU A 33 -9.84 -10.24 20.04
C GLU A 33 -8.80 -10.69 21.07
N SER A 34 -8.25 -9.73 21.80
CA SER A 34 -7.31 -9.94 22.91
C SER A 34 -6.03 -10.72 22.54
N THR A 35 -5.69 -10.78 21.26
CA THR A 35 -4.51 -11.49 20.77
C THR A 35 -3.40 -10.53 20.35
N TYR A 36 -3.75 -9.35 19.84
CA TYR A 36 -2.81 -8.39 19.27
C TYR A 36 -2.77 -7.08 20.06
N LEU A 37 -1.60 -6.50 20.10
CA LEU A 37 -1.30 -5.17 20.62
C LEU A 37 -0.83 -4.28 19.49
N PHE A 38 -0.78 -2.98 19.73
CA PHE A 38 -0.19 -2.00 18.82
C PHE A 38 1.05 -1.37 19.45
N ASN A 39 1.96 -0.87 18.61
CA ASN A 39 3.24 -0.30 19.06
C ASN A 39 3.14 1.23 19.27
N ASN A 40 4.24 1.84 19.72
CA ASN A 40 4.31 3.27 19.99
C ASN A 40 4.28 4.16 18.73
N PHE A 41 4.55 3.60 17.53
CA PHE A 41 4.45 4.31 16.25
C PHE A 41 3.02 4.40 15.72
N THR A 42 2.10 3.75 16.39
CA THR A 42 0.68 3.70 16.01
C THR A 42 -0.20 4.17 17.16
N GLY A 43 -1.44 4.55 16.83
CA GLY A 43 -2.48 4.91 17.77
C GLY A 43 -3.73 4.06 17.54
N LEU A 44 -4.52 3.88 18.57
CA LEU A 44 -5.79 3.16 18.53
C LEU A 44 -6.95 4.15 18.53
N LEU A 45 -7.81 4.03 17.53
CA LEU A 45 -9.09 4.72 17.45
C LEU A 45 -10.20 3.67 17.60
N ARG A 46 -11.04 3.85 18.62
CA ARG A 46 -12.18 2.97 18.89
C ARG A 46 -13.47 3.78 18.93
N VAL A 47 -14.43 3.42 18.11
CA VAL A 47 -15.71 4.11 18.00
C VAL A 47 -16.48 3.95 19.31
N LYS A 48 -16.91 5.06 19.92
CA LYS A 48 -17.58 5.09 21.23
C LYS A 48 -19.01 4.55 21.16
N ASN A 49 -19.77 4.96 20.14
CA ASN A 49 -21.18 4.60 19.97
C ASN A 49 -21.40 3.91 18.63
N GLN A 50 -21.36 2.60 18.61
CA GLN A 50 -21.54 1.79 17.40
C GLN A 50 -23.00 1.67 16.95
N ALA A 51 -23.97 2.12 17.75
CA ALA A 51 -25.36 2.23 17.32
C ALA A 51 -25.59 3.40 16.35
N VAL A 52 -24.70 4.39 16.37
CA VAL A 52 -24.78 5.59 15.52
C VAL A 52 -23.70 5.57 14.44
N TRP A 53 -22.52 5.07 14.75
CA TRP A 53 -21.36 5.08 13.89
C TRP A 53 -20.81 3.66 13.67
N LEU A 54 -20.84 3.18 12.44
CA LEU A 54 -20.18 1.94 12.09
C LEU A 54 -18.65 2.13 12.08
N PRO A 55 -17.89 1.31 12.82
CA PRO A 55 -16.42 1.41 12.80
C PRO A 55 -15.84 1.31 11.38
N ARG A 56 -16.43 0.49 10.52
CA ARG A 56 -16.02 0.31 9.14
C ARG A 56 -16.25 1.58 8.30
N TYR A 57 -17.33 2.30 8.55
CA TYR A 57 -17.63 3.57 7.90
C TYR A 57 -16.62 4.65 8.30
N VAL A 58 -16.32 4.77 9.59
CA VAL A 58 -15.30 5.68 10.12
C VAL A 58 -13.93 5.35 9.54
N PHE A 59 -13.57 4.07 9.45
CA PHE A 59 -12.34 3.63 8.79
C PHE A 59 -12.28 4.10 7.33
N TYR A 60 -13.32 3.90 6.55
CA TYR A 60 -13.33 4.32 5.14
C TYR A 60 -13.22 5.85 4.98
N SER A 61 -13.84 6.61 5.87
CA SER A 61 -13.71 8.07 5.91
C SER A 61 -12.25 8.49 6.14
N LEU A 62 -11.60 7.94 7.16
CA LEU A 62 -10.20 8.19 7.46
C LEU A 62 -9.25 7.70 6.35
N PHE A 63 -9.52 6.52 5.79
CA PHE A 63 -8.74 5.97 4.68
C PHE A 63 -8.80 6.86 3.44
N HIS A 64 -9.99 7.34 3.08
CA HIS A 64 -10.18 8.28 2.00
C HIS A 64 -9.41 9.59 2.25
N ASN A 65 -9.53 10.15 3.45
CA ASN A 65 -8.81 11.37 3.83
C ASN A 65 -7.29 11.20 3.71
N TYR A 66 -6.76 10.09 4.22
CA TYR A 66 -5.34 9.74 4.07
C TYR A 66 -4.93 9.67 2.59
N ARG A 67 -5.70 8.94 1.76
CA ARG A 67 -5.42 8.78 0.33
C ARG A 67 -5.42 10.10 -0.45
N LYS A 68 -6.20 11.09 -0.02
CA LYS A 68 -6.22 12.45 -0.58
C LYS A 68 -5.09 13.35 -0.04
N GLY A 69 -4.26 12.84 0.86
CA GLY A 69 -3.22 13.63 1.52
C GLY A 69 -3.75 14.57 2.61
N GLY A 70 -4.97 14.35 3.11
CA GLY A 70 -5.60 15.19 4.13
C GLY A 70 -4.92 15.12 5.50
N THR A 71 -3.99 14.19 5.72
CA THR A 71 -3.14 14.17 6.92
C THR A 71 -1.93 15.10 6.83
N ARG A 72 -1.51 15.51 5.62
CA ARG A 72 -0.31 16.36 5.42
C ARG A 72 -0.29 17.67 6.22
N PRO A 73 -1.41 18.43 6.38
CA PRO A 73 -1.42 19.63 7.20
C PRO A 73 -1.10 19.38 8.69
N PHE A 74 -1.26 18.14 9.12
CA PHE A 74 -1.02 17.71 10.50
C PHE A 74 0.34 17.02 10.70
N GLU A 75 1.19 17.00 9.67
CA GLU A 75 2.53 16.44 9.79
C GLU A 75 3.48 17.41 10.51
N SER A 76 4.35 16.87 11.34
CA SER A 76 5.56 17.53 11.79
C SER A 76 6.77 16.72 11.30
N LYS A 77 7.75 17.42 10.74
CA LYS A 77 9.01 16.82 10.27
C LYS A 77 10.08 17.05 11.32
N THR A 78 10.65 15.97 11.83
CA THR A 78 11.84 16.01 12.67
C THR A 78 12.85 15.06 12.06
N THR A 79 14.09 15.51 11.81
CA THR A 79 15.25 14.70 11.36
C THR A 79 14.92 13.41 10.59
N GLY A 80 14.21 13.55 9.43
CA GLY A 80 13.92 12.43 8.54
C GLY A 80 12.69 11.58 8.88
N LEU A 81 12.03 11.81 10.01
CA LEU A 81 10.77 11.15 10.37
C LEU A 81 9.60 12.13 10.29
N HIS A 82 8.51 11.67 9.69
CA HIS A 82 7.25 12.39 9.69
C HIS A 82 6.36 11.87 10.82
N ASN A 83 5.93 12.77 11.67
CA ASN A 83 5.04 12.47 12.80
C ASN A 83 3.69 13.16 12.58
N LEU A 84 2.61 12.45 12.91
CA LEU A 84 1.27 12.99 12.90
C LEU A 84 1.00 13.72 14.22
N LYS A 85 0.59 14.98 14.16
CA LYS A 85 0.01 15.71 15.29
C LYS A 85 -1.37 15.13 15.59
N THR A 86 -1.39 14.01 16.28
CA THR A 86 -2.57 13.15 16.42
C THR A 86 -3.74 13.87 17.06
N ASP A 87 -3.49 14.62 18.15
CA ASP A 87 -4.55 15.33 18.88
C ASP A 87 -5.17 16.45 18.04
N ASP A 88 -4.33 17.17 17.28
CA ASP A 88 -4.78 18.22 16.37
C ASP A 88 -5.58 17.62 15.20
N TYR A 89 -5.12 16.49 14.64
CA TYR A 89 -5.84 15.78 13.59
C TYR A 89 -7.20 15.27 14.05
N ILE A 90 -7.26 14.56 15.18
CA ILE A 90 -8.51 13.98 15.71
C ILE A 90 -9.52 15.09 16.11
N SER A 91 -9.04 16.22 16.61
CA SER A 91 -9.93 17.30 17.02
C SER A 91 -10.54 18.09 15.86
N ARG A 92 -9.90 18.05 14.67
CA ARG A 92 -10.34 18.85 13.50
C ARG A 92 -10.94 18.01 12.38
N TYR A 93 -10.63 16.71 12.35
CA TYR A 93 -11.17 15.86 11.29
C TYR A 93 -12.61 15.49 11.57
N GLU A 94 -13.48 15.82 10.64
CA GLU A 94 -14.91 15.56 10.71
C GLU A 94 -15.29 14.38 9.81
N VAL A 95 -16.06 13.45 10.35
CA VAL A 95 -16.68 12.35 9.61
C VAL A 95 -18.08 12.77 9.22
N LEU A 96 -18.45 12.59 7.95
CA LEU A 96 -19.78 12.93 7.46
C LEU A 96 -20.84 12.10 8.18
N GLU A 97 -21.82 12.77 8.77
CA GLU A 97 -22.97 12.12 9.40
C GLU A 97 -23.91 11.55 8.34
N ALA A 98 -24.26 10.28 8.51
CA ALA A 98 -25.24 9.59 7.68
C ALA A 98 -26.05 8.63 8.54
N PRO A 99 -27.31 8.33 8.19
CA PRO A 99 -28.09 7.28 8.84
C PRO A 99 -27.34 5.94 8.82
N ILE A 100 -27.51 5.11 9.86
CA ILE A 100 -26.82 3.83 10.00
C ILE A 100 -27.04 2.91 8.79
N SER A 101 -28.24 2.93 8.21
CA SER A 101 -28.58 2.16 7.01
C SER A 101 -27.77 2.62 5.77
N GLU A 102 -27.52 3.89 5.65
CA GLU A 102 -26.70 4.45 4.57
C GLU A 102 -25.22 4.13 4.78
N GLN A 103 -24.72 4.27 6.01
CA GLN A 103 -23.37 3.81 6.37
C GLN A 103 -23.15 2.34 6.02
N GLN A 104 -24.13 1.47 6.31
CA GLN A 104 -24.10 0.04 5.95
C GLN A 104 -24.03 -0.16 4.43
N SER A 105 -24.85 0.56 3.68
CA SER A 105 -24.89 0.48 2.22
C SER A 105 -23.55 0.89 1.61
N ILE A 106 -22.97 2.01 2.07
CA ILE A 106 -21.67 2.51 1.63
C ILE A 106 -20.57 1.49 1.96
N CYS A 107 -20.52 0.98 3.18
CA CYS A 107 -19.53 -0.01 3.59
C CYS A 107 -19.61 -1.26 2.71
N LYS A 108 -20.80 -1.80 2.47
CA LYS A 108 -21.01 -2.98 1.63
C LYS A 108 -20.48 -2.79 0.21
N GLN A 109 -20.73 -1.64 -0.39
CA GLN A 109 -20.22 -1.33 -1.73
C GLN A 109 -18.69 -1.23 -1.76
N LEU A 110 -18.10 -0.54 -0.77
CA LEU A 110 -16.65 -0.37 -0.70
C LEU A 110 -15.94 -1.69 -0.36
N ASP A 111 -16.49 -2.51 0.53
CA ASP A 111 -15.99 -3.85 0.83
C ASP A 111 -15.99 -4.74 -0.43
N TYR A 112 -17.06 -4.71 -1.22
CA TYR A 112 -17.14 -5.45 -2.47
C TYR A 112 -16.05 -5.02 -3.47
N VAL A 113 -15.84 -3.72 -3.65
CA VAL A 113 -14.76 -3.20 -4.51
C VAL A 113 -13.39 -3.62 -3.98
N TYR A 114 -13.18 -3.55 -2.68
CA TYR A 114 -11.93 -3.97 -2.06
C TYR A 114 -11.63 -5.47 -2.27
N ASP A 115 -12.64 -6.32 -2.15
CA ASP A 115 -12.53 -7.76 -2.39
C ASP A 115 -12.19 -8.06 -3.86
N ILE A 116 -12.77 -7.32 -4.81
CA ILE A 116 -12.41 -7.42 -6.24
C ILE A 116 -10.92 -7.08 -6.42
N ILE A 117 -10.47 -5.95 -5.88
CA ILE A 117 -9.06 -5.52 -5.99
C ILE A 117 -8.13 -6.59 -5.41
N LYS A 118 -8.42 -7.09 -4.22
CA LYS A 118 -7.65 -8.16 -3.56
C LYS A 118 -7.60 -9.43 -4.41
N THR A 119 -8.72 -9.85 -4.96
CA THR A 119 -8.80 -11.03 -5.82
C THR A 119 -7.96 -10.85 -7.09
N ARG A 120 -8.01 -9.68 -7.71
CA ARG A 120 -7.19 -9.37 -8.90
C ARG A 120 -5.69 -9.35 -8.60
N GLN A 121 -5.29 -8.80 -7.47
CA GLN A 121 -3.88 -8.84 -7.03
C GLN A 121 -3.39 -10.28 -6.83
N GLN A 122 -4.20 -11.13 -6.19
CA GLN A 122 -3.88 -12.56 -6.05
C GLN A 122 -3.80 -13.30 -7.39
N GLN A 123 -4.66 -12.96 -8.35
CA GLN A 123 -4.61 -13.53 -9.69
C GLN A 123 -3.32 -13.12 -10.43
N LEU A 124 -2.91 -11.85 -10.34
CA LEU A 124 -1.65 -11.37 -10.92
C LEU A 124 -0.46 -12.10 -10.32
N GLN A 125 -0.41 -12.24 -9.00
CA GLN A 125 0.65 -13.00 -8.33
C GLN A 125 0.72 -14.44 -8.82
N LYS A 126 -0.42 -15.13 -8.94
CA LYS A 126 -0.47 -16.52 -9.46
C LYS A 126 0.00 -16.62 -10.91
N LEU A 127 -0.28 -15.61 -11.73
CA LEU A 127 0.23 -15.56 -13.11
C LEU A 127 1.75 -15.42 -13.13
N ASP A 128 2.33 -14.57 -12.29
CA ASP A 128 3.79 -14.44 -12.16
C ASP A 128 4.43 -15.74 -11.67
N GLU A 129 3.80 -16.44 -10.73
CA GLU A 129 4.25 -17.75 -10.25
C GLU A 129 4.18 -18.80 -11.36
N LEU A 130 3.13 -18.79 -12.18
CA LEU A 130 2.97 -19.69 -13.33
C LEU A 130 4.07 -19.47 -14.38
N VAL A 131 4.38 -18.20 -14.70
CA VAL A 131 5.46 -17.87 -15.64
C VAL A 131 6.80 -18.40 -15.13
N LYS A 132 7.10 -18.21 -13.84
CA LYS A 132 8.32 -18.74 -13.20
C LYS A 132 8.35 -20.27 -13.23
N ALA A 133 7.25 -20.92 -12.86
CA ALA A 133 7.15 -22.37 -12.88
C ALA A 133 7.34 -22.94 -14.29
N ARG A 134 6.73 -22.30 -15.30
CA ARG A 134 6.88 -22.70 -16.70
C ARG A 134 8.30 -22.52 -17.21
N PHE A 135 8.95 -21.43 -16.80
CA PHE A 135 10.37 -21.22 -17.13
C PHE A 135 11.25 -22.34 -16.56
N VAL A 136 11.06 -22.70 -15.27
CA VAL A 136 11.79 -23.79 -14.63
C VAL A 136 11.50 -25.13 -15.31
N GLU A 137 10.25 -25.42 -15.65
CA GLU A 137 9.86 -26.63 -16.39
C GLU A 137 10.55 -26.73 -17.75
N MET A 138 10.68 -25.63 -18.47
CA MET A 138 11.27 -25.59 -19.81
C MET A 138 12.79 -25.62 -19.80
N PHE A 139 13.44 -25.00 -18.80
CA PHE A 139 14.87 -24.72 -18.78
C PHE A 139 15.59 -25.23 -17.53
N GLY A 140 14.87 -25.72 -16.53
CA GLY A 140 15.43 -26.10 -15.22
C GLY A 140 16.11 -27.48 -15.19
N ASP A 141 15.74 -28.35 -16.08
CA ASP A 141 16.36 -29.69 -16.19
C ASP A 141 17.61 -29.63 -17.07
N ASP A 142 18.63 -30.42 -16.70
CA ASP A 142 19.85 -30.59 -17.52
C ASP A 142 19.58 -31.35 -18.83
N LYS A 143 18.37 -31.32 -19.33
CA LYS A 143 17.90 -31.97 -20.55
C LYS A 143 18.57 -31.39 -21.80
N TYR A 144 19.01 -30.14 -21.74
CA TYR A 144 19.67 -29.48 -22.84
C TYR A 144 21.10 -29.10 -22.49
N SER A 145 21.99 -29.21 -23.48
CA SER A 145 23.37 -28.75 -23.34
C SER A 145 23.43 -27.25 -23.14
N LYS A 146 24.27 -26.80 -22.23
CA LYS A 146 24.51 -25.36 -21.96
C LYS A 146 25.69 -24.90 -22.79
N MET A 147 25.56 -23.73 -23.35
CA MET A 147 26.61 -23.06 -24.12
C MET A 147 26.95 -21.71 -23.46
N PRO A 148 28.24 -21.39 -23.33
CA PRO A 148 28.65 -20.07 -22.83
C PRO A 148 28.07 -18.94 -23.68
N LEU A 149 27.58 -17.88 -23.04
CA LEU A 149 26.94 -16.75 -23.73
C LEU A 149 27.85 -16.10 -24.77
N ILE A 150 29.15 -16.08 -24.52
CA ILE A 150 30.13 -15.52 -25.46
C ILE A 150 30.07 -16.17 -26.84
N ASN A 151 29.68 -17.45 -26.92
CA ASN A 151 29.55 -18.16 -28.19
C ASN A 151 28.23 -17.85 -28.93
N LEU A 152 27.31 -17.14 -28.29
CA LEU A 152 26.00 -16.78 -28.85
C LEU A 152 25.92 -15.32 -29.30
N ILE A 153 26.90 -14.50 -28.91
CA ILE A 153 26.96 -13.08 -29.30
C ILE A 153 27.90 -12.88 -30.47
N THR A 154 27.60 -11.88 -31.30
CA THR A 154 28.44 -11.55 -32.48
C THR A 154 29.83 -11.10 -32.04
N GLU A 155 30.87 -11.54 -32.75
CA GLU A 155 32.23 -11.08 -32.53
C GLU A 155 32.30 -9.53 -32.69
N GLY A 156 32.92 -8.88 -31.71
CA GLY A 156 32.98 -7.42 -31.63
C GLY A 156 31.81 -6.72 -30.97
N ALA A 157 30.70 -7.42 -30.69
CA ALA A 157 29.57 -6.92 -29.90
C ALA A 157 29.77 -7.21 -28.42
N GLY A 158 30.84 -6.72 -27.82
CA GLY A 158 31.05 -6.83 -26.38
C GLY A 158 30.02 -6.04 -25.60
N LEU A 159 29.88 -6.35 -24.31
CA LEU A 159 29.08 -5.53 -23.38
C LEU A 159 29.71 -4.14 -23.29
N SER A 160 29.21 -3.22 -24.08
CA SER A 160 29.63 -1.80 -24.07
C SER A 160 28.62 -0.99 -23.25
N TYR A 161 29.11 0.07 -22.63
CA TYR A 161 28.21 1.03 -22.00
C TYR A 161 27.37 1.71 -23.09
N GLY A 162 26.06 1.81 -22.84
CA GLY A 162 25.17 2.63 -23.66
C GLY A 162 25.45 4.13 -23.46
N ILE A 163 24.56 4.98 -23.97
CA ILE A 163 24.66 6.43 -23.79
C ILE A 163 24.54 6.79 -22.32
N VAL A 164 25.61 7.35 -21.73
CA VAL A 164 25.68 7.68 -20.30
C VAL A 164 24.78 8.87 -19.94
N GLN A 165 24.65 9.83 -20.83
CA GLN A 165 23.77 11.00 -20.70
C GLN A 165 22.95 11.17 -22.00
N PRO A 166 21.78 10.48 -22.07
CA PRO A 166 20.85 10.76 -23.15
C PRO A 166 20.38 12.21 -23.03
N GLY A 167 20.33 12.94 -24.13
CA GLY A 167 19.78 14.28 -24.18
C GLY A 167 18.32 14.34 -23.76
N ASP A 168 17.73 15.53 -23.75
CA ASP A 168 16.34 15.75 -23.42
C ASP A 168 15.39 14.97 -24.34
N SER A 169 14.31 14.42 -23.79
CA SER A 169 13.35 13.67 -24.58
C SER A 169 12.70 14.55 -25.65
N GLY A 170 12.70 14.08 -26.90
CA GLY A 170 12.08 14.77 -28.03
C GLY A 170 13.00 15.68 -28.83
N THR A 171 14.31 15.75 -28.52
CA THR A 171 15.29 16.57 -29.28
C THR A 171 16.20 15.77 -30.23
N GLY A 172 16.05 14.44 -30.27
CA GLY A 172 16.87 13.56 -31.11
C GLY A 172 16.03 12.62 -31.96
N ASP A 173 16.63 12.13 -33.05
CA ASP A 173 15.98 11.22 -34.01
C ASP A 173 16.01 9.75 -33.56
N MET A 174 16.73 9.41 -32.47
CA MET A 174 16.83 8.04 -31.94
C MET A 174 16.32 7.92 -30.49
N GLY A 175 15.41 6.96 -30.27
CA GLY A 175 14.94 6.60 -28.94
C GLY A 175 16.00 5.80 -28.17
N VAL A 176 16.21 6.12 -26.90
CA VAL A 176 17.02 5.35 -25.96
C VAL A 176 16.08 4.62 -25.01
N LEU A 177 16.19 3.27 -24.97
CA LEU A 177 15.46 2.44 -24.02
C LEU A 177 16.18 2.46 -22.67
N ARG A 178 15.39 2.62 -21.60
CA ARG A 178 15.82 2.54 -20.19
C ARG A 178 15.23 1.35 -19.50
#